data_0d8c4c84ae46c284e608cd374460af10
#
_entry.id   0d8c4c84ae46c284e608cd374460af10
#
_cell.length_a   1.000
_cell.length_b   1.000
_cell.length_c   1.000
_cell.angle_alpha   90.00
_cell.angle_beta   90.00
_cell.angle_gamma   90.00
#
_symmetry.space_group_name_H-M   'P 1'
#
loop_
_entity.id
_entity.type
_entity.pdbx_description
1 polymer ?
#
loop_
_entity_poly.entity_id
_entity_poly.type
_entity_poly.pdbx_seq_one_letter_code
_entity_poly.pdbx_strand_id
1 'polypeptide(L)'
;MRKPLAATTLLVMLAVPLGLTGPVPPAEAHHGWSSFDTRYAYYVRGTVTYVRWGNPHSEVTLRVDPAALPEGFRARPLPPGADPRDGGATMASARPYEGEHEEIHLTLAGPGWMSRWGLDRPLAEGETIEVLGYLGSADSHDLRPVMFWLADGQGVWQQLTAFPSRPVPATD
;
A
#
# COMPACT_ATOMS: atom_id res chain seq x y z
N MET A 1 37.05 -0.43 -77.68
CA MET A 1 36.83 -1.64 -76.87
C MET A 1 36.76 -1.22 -75.39
N ARG A 2 35.59 -1.25 -74.85
CA ARG A 2 35.30 -0.85 -73.39
C ARG A 2 35.03 -2.12 -72.60
N LYS A 3 35.85 -2.35 -71.57
CA LYS A 3 35.68 -3.49 -70.64
C LYS A 3 34.59 -3.17 -69.64
N PRO A 4 33.71 -4.11 -69.27
CA PRO A 4 32.73 -3.89 -68.22
C PRO A 4 33.39 -4.06 -66.83
N LEU A 5 33.13 -3.10 -65.92
CA LEU A 5 33.43 -3.24 -64.51
C LEU A 5 32.41 -4.19 -63.91
N ALA A 6 32.84 -5.24 -63.27
CA ALA A 6 32.03 -6.11 -62.46
C ALA A 6 31.85 -5.45 -61.06
N ALA A 7 30.59 -5.12 -60.69
CA ALA A 7 30.25 -4.65 -59.37
C ALA A 7 30.08 -5.87 -58.44
N THR A 8 30.99 -6.02 -57.51
CA THR A 8 30.90 -7.04 -56.45
C THR A 8 30.02 -6.49 -55.33
N THR A 9 28.80 -7.01 -55.25
CA THR A 9 27.89 -6.67 -54.15
C THR A 9 28.31 -7.46 -52.91
N LEU A 10 28.81 -6.73 -51.90
CA LEU A 10 29.14 -7.28 -50.59
C LEU A 10 27.88 -7.42 -49.77
N LEU A 11 27.37 -8.65 -49.58
CA LEU A 11 26.24 -8.95 -48.72
C LEU A 11 26.72 -9.01 -47.25
N VAL A 12 26.51 -7.96 -46.49
CA VAL A 12 26.78 -7.95 -45.05
C VAL A 12 25.62 -8.65 -44.36
N MET A 13 25.83 -9.90 -43.96
CA MET A 13 24.96 -10.63 -43.07
C MET A 13 25.05 -10.03 -41.65
N LEU A 14 24.05 -9.29 -41.26
CA LEU A 14 23.90 -8.78 -39.88
C LEU A 14 23.47 -9.96 -39.00
N ALA A 15 24.41 -10.58 -38.29
CA ALA A 15 24.13 -11.59 -37.30
C ALA A 15 23.47 -10.90 -36.09
N VAL A 16 22.14 -11.01 -35.97
CA VAL A 16 21.41 -10.63 -34.78
C VAL A 16 21.73 -11.68 -33.70
N PRO A 17 22.35 -11.31 -32.58
CA PRO A 17 22.53 -12.26 -31.48
C PRO A 17 21.15 -12.67 -30.99
N LEU A 18 20.78 -13.94 -31.14
CA LEU A 18 19.67 -14.54 -30.39
C LEU A 18 20.00 -14.39 -28.90
N GLY A 19 19.45 -13.32 -28.28
CA GLY A 19 19.64 -13.04 -26.86
C GLY A 19 19.18 -14.21 -26.05
N LEU A 20 20.00 -14.57 -25.10
CA LEU A 20 19.73 -15.48 -24.00
C LEU A 20 18.37 -15.14 -23.34
N THR A 21 17.33 -15.87 -23.74
CA THR A 21 16.09 -15.92 -22.96
C THR A 21 16.34 -16.83 -21.75
N GLY A 22 17.11 -16.34 -20.78
CA GLY A 22 17.11 -16.95 -19.45
C GLY A 22 15.69 -16.85 -18.87
N PRO A 23 15.26 -17.79 -18.01
CA PRO A 23 14.00 -17.66 -17.32
C PRO A 23 14.02 -16.35 -16.54
N VAL A 24 13.17 -15.41 -16.93
CA VAL A 24 12.93 -14.20 -16.14
C VAL A 24 12.27 -14.70 -14.85
N PRO A 25 12.87 -14.52 -13.67
CA PRO A 25 12.20 -14.88 -12.45
C PRO A 25 10.86 -14.15 -12.43
N PRO A 26 9.77 -14.81 -12.00
CA PRO A 26 8.49 -14.12 -11.85
C PRO A 26 8.73 -12.91 -10.95
N ALA A 27 8.40 -11.72 -11.44
CA ALA A 27 8.34 -10.55 -10.61
C ALA A 27 7.25 -10.85 -9.58
N GLU A 28 7.63 -11.17 -8.36
CA GLU A 28 6.69 -11.28 -7.25
C GLU A 28 6.05 -9.91 -7.07
N ALA A 29 4.89 -9.77 -7.66
CA ALA A 29 4.04 -8.61 -7.40
C ALA A 29 3.48 -8.78 -5.98
N HIS A 30 4.23 -8.30 -4.98
CA HIS A 30 3.81 -8.25 -3.56
C HIS A 30 2.62 -7.30 -3.32
N HIS A 31 1.77 -7.12 -4.32
CA HIS A 31 0.66 -6.17 -4.29
C HIS A 31 -0.68 -6.77 -3.87
N GLY A 32 -0.72 -8.08 -3.60
CA GLY A 32 -1.93 -8.77 -3.18
C GLY A 32 -2.20 -8.68 -1.67
N TRP A 33 -3.39 -9.13 -1.27
CA TRP A 33 -3.78 -9.27 0.13
C TRP A 33 -3.28 -10.58 0.76
N SER A 34 -2.66 -11.48 -0.02
CA SER A 34 -2.24 -12.81 0.42
C SER A 34 -1.18 -12.81 1.52
N SER A 35 -0.44 -11.71 1.66
CA SER A 35 0.56 -11.52 2.71
C SER A 35 -0.01 -10.85 3.97
N PHE A 36 -1.31 -10.59 4.03
CA PHE A 36 -1.94 -9.89 5.14
C PHE A 36 -3.01 -10.76 5.80
N ASP A 37 -3.11 -10.65 7.12
CA ASP A 37 -4.22 -11.25 7.87
C ASP A 37 -5.45 -10.35 7.73
N THR A 38 -6.34 -10.74 6.83
CA THR A 38 -7.55 -9.96 6.51
C THR A 38 -8.76 -10.34 7.36
N ARG A 39 -8.59 -11.17 8.39
CA ARG A 39 -9.69 -11.56 9.29
C ARG A 39 -10.16 -10.39 10.13
N TYR A 40 -9.24 -9.53 10.57
CA TYR A 40 -9.53 -8.37 11.42
C TYR A 40 -8.76 -7.16 10.92
N ALA A 41 -9.40 -5.99 10.97
CA ALA A 41 -8.70 -4.74 10.77
C ALA A 41 -8.16 -4.23 12.12
N TYR A 42 -6.90 -3.82 12.14
CA TYR A 42 -6.24 -3.33 13.34
C TYR A 42 -6.20 -1.82 13.35
N TYR A 43 -6.63 -1.25 14.47
CA TYR A 43 -6.50 0.17 14.75
C TYR A 43 -5.16 0.43 15.39
N VAL A 44 -4.40 1.35 14.79
CA VAL A 44 -3.13 1.84 15.30
C VAL A 44 -3.20 3.35 15.38
N ARG A 45 -2.84 3.91 16.52
CA ARG A 45 -2.54 5.33 16.66
C ARG A 45 -1.05 5.48 16.83
N GLY A 46 -0.44 6.48 16.19
CA GLY A 46 0.99 6.68 16.30
C GLY A 46 1.46 8.00 15.74
N THR A 47 2.72 8.29 16.07
CA THR A 47 3.43 9.46 15.58
C THR A 47 4.31 9.06 14.40
N VAL A 48 4.22 9.79 13.31
CA VAL A 48 5.05 9.57 12.11
C VAL A 48 6.52 9.85 12.45
N THR A 49 7.39 8.86 12.22
CA THR A 49 8.85 8.97 12.46
C THR A 49 9.65 8.98 11.18
N TYR A 50 9.08 8.49 10.07
CA TYR A 50 9.73 8.46 8.77
C TYR A 50 8.69 8.53 7.65
N VAL A 51 9.03 9.24 6.58
CA VAL A 51 8.21 9.33 5.36
C VAL A 51 9.08 9.25 4.12
N ARG A 52 8.81 8.27 3.27
CA ARG A 52 9.26 8.24 1.88
C ARG A 52 8.05 8.43 0.97
N TRP A 53 7.88 9.65 0.46
CA TRP A 53 6.75 10.00 -0.40
C TRP A 53 7.14 9.84 -1.87
N GLY A 54 6.61 8.82 -2.54
CA GLY A 54 7.03 8.50 -3.91
C GLY A 54 6.24 7.41 -4.60
N ASN A 55 6.60 7.15 -5.83
CA ASN A 55 6.03 6.08 -6.66
C ASN A 55 6.90 4.81 -6.61
N PRO A 56 6.32 3.62 -6.81
CA PRO A 56 4.88 3.34 -6.96
C PRO A 56 4.09 3.44 -5.64
N HIS A 57 4.76 3.37 -4.49
CA HIS A 57 4.20 3.42 -3.15
C HIS A 57 4.96 4.41 -2.28
N SER A 58 4.24 5.07 -1.40
CA SER A 58 4.84 5.82 -0.29
C SER A 58 4.97 4.91 0.92
N GLU A 59 6.03 5.10 1.71
CA GLU A 59 6.29 4.37 2.94
C GLU A 59 6.28 5.33 4.10
N VAL A 60 5.67 4.91 5.19
CA VAL A 60 5.59 5.70 6.42
C VAL A 60 5.88 4.77 7.59
N THR A 61 6.70 5.22 8.53
CA THR A 61 6.88 4.53 9.80
C THR A 61 6.15 5.30 10.89
N LEU A 62 5.39 4.58 11.70
CA LEU A 62 4.74 5.11 12.90
C LEU A 62 5.41 4.53 14.13
N ARG A 63 5.80 5.39 15.07
CA ARG A 63 5.97 4.96 16.46
C ARG A 63 4.58 4.81 17.06
N VAL A 64 4.28 3.60 17.52
CA VAL A 64 2.97 3.24 18.07
C VAL A 64 2.74 3.95 19.40
N ASP A 65 1.61 4.62 19.52
CA ASP A 65 1.09 5.08 20.80
C ASP A 65 0.14 4.00 21.32
N PRO A 66 0.43 3.30 22.43
CA PRO A 66 -0.48 2.32 22.99
C PRO A 66 -1.85 2.95 23.26
N ALA A 67 -2.84 2.52 22.52
CA ALA A 67 -4.18 3.11 22.60
C ALA A 67 -5.25 2.02 22.47
N ALA A 68 -6.23 2.07 23.35
CA ALA A 68 -7.47 1.34 23.13
C ALA A 68 -8.22 1.89 21.92
N LEU A 69 -9.12 1.07 21.38
CA LEU A 69 -10.03 1.55 20.35
C LEU A 69 -10.90 2.68 20.95
N PRO A 70 -10.94 3.89 20.36
CA PRO A 70 -11.74 4.99 20.89
C PRO A 70 -13.22 4.62 20.98
N GLU A 71 -13.89 5.12 21.99
CA GLU A 71 -15.33 4.96 22.13
C GLU A 71 -16.05 5.48 20.88
N GLY A 72 -17.00 4.71 20.37
CA GLY A 72 -17.75 5.06 19.16
C GLY A 72 -16.95 4.95 17.87
N PHE A 73 -15.68 4.48 17.88
CA PHE A 73 -14.86 4.39 16.68
C PHE A 73 -15.54 3.64 15.53
N ARG A 74 -16.17 2.49 15.82
CA ARG A 74 -16.85 1.67 14.81
C ARG A 74 -18.06 2.34 14.18
N ALA A 75 -18.61 3.37 14.85
CA ALA A 75 -19.72 4.19 14.36
C ALA A 75 -19.26 5.53 13.75
N ARG A 76 -17.95 5.80 13.69
CA ARG A 76 -17.39 7.01 13.07
C ARG A 76 -17.77 7.06 11.59
N PRO A 77 -18.12 8.23 11.03
CA PRO A 77 -18.34 8.39 9.61
C PRO A 77 -17.13 7.91 8.79
N LEU A 78 -17.41 7.22 7.70
CA LEU A 78 -16.37 6.78 6.78
C LEU A 78 -15.69 7.98 6.11
N PRO A 79 -14.38 7.85 5.79
CA PRO A 79 -13.70 8.85 4.98
C PRO A 79 -14.41 9.09 3.64
N PRO A 80 -14.29 10.30 3.05
CA PRO A 80 -14.85 10.59 1.73
C PRO A 80 -14.39 9.59 0.67
N GLY A 81 -15.32 9.16 -0.19
CA GLY A 81 -15.03 8.20 -1.26
C GLY A 81 -14.93 6.74 -0.84
N ALA A 82 -15.02 6.44 0.47
CA ALA A 82 -15.04 5.08 0.94
C ALA A 82 -16.30 4.34 0.45
N ASP A 83 -16.13 3.10 0.00
CA ASP A 83 -17.26 2.23 -0.28
C ASP A 83 -18.01 1.91 1.03
N PRO A 84 -19.33 2.20 1.13
CA PRO A 84 -20.06 2.05 2.38
C PRO A 84 -20.11 0.59 2.88
N ARG A 85 -20.09 -0.37 1.96
CA ARG A 85 -20.18 -1.78 2.29
C ARG A 85 -18.84 -2.32 2.80
N ASP A 86 -17.77 -2.05 2.08
CA ASP A 86 -16.43 -2.54 2.41
C ASP A 86 -15.83 -1.73 3.56
N GLY A 87 -16.00 -0.41 3.54
CA GLY A 87 -15.59 0.48 4.63
C GLY A 87 -16.34 0.18 5.92
N GLY A 88 -17.66 -0.02 5.85
CA GLY A 88 -18.47 -0.39 7.00
C GLY A 88 -18.06 -1.74 7.60
N ALA A 89 -17.79 -2.74 6.77
CA ALA A 89 -17.31 -4.05 7.22
C ALA A 89 -15.94 -3.94 7.89
N THR A 90 -15.03 -3.13 7.32
CA THR A 90 -13.71 -2.90 7.89
C THR A 90 -13.80 -2.21 9.26
N MET A 91 -14.63 -1.17 9.39
CA MET A 91 -14.88 -0.49 10.67
C MET A 91 -15.47 -1.43 11.73
N ALA A 92 -16.43 -2.26 11.35
CA ALA A 92 -17.07 -3.22 12.26
C ALA A 92 -16.09 -4.29 12.77
N SER A 93 -15.05 -4.63 11.97
CA SER A 93 -14.02 -5.60 12.37
C SER A 93 -12.86 -4.99 13.16
N ALA A 94 -12.87 -3.68 13.38
CA ALA A 94 -11.78 -2.96 14.03
C ALA A 94 -11.45 -3.52 15.42
N ARG A 95 -10.17 -3.76 15.67
CA ARG A 95 -9.60 -4.16 16.97
C ARG A 95 -8.41 -3.26 17.29
N PRO A 96 -8.13 -2.98 18.58
CA PRO A 96 -6.91 -2.30 18.94
C PRO A 96 -5.69 -3.17 18.53
N TYR A 97 -4.60 -2.51 18.19
CA TYR A 97 -3.32 -3.19 18.03
C TYR A 97 -2.73 -3.45 19.42
N GLU A 98 -2.49 -4.72 19.72
CA GLU A 98 -1.95 -5.19 21.00
C GLU A 98 -0.60 -5.90 20.79
N GLY A 99 0.04 -5.69 19.63
CA GLY A 99 1.32 -6.30 19.31
C GLY A 99 2.49 -5.64 20.06
N GLU A 100 3.64 -6.30 20.03
CA GLU A 100 4.84 -5.89 20.77
C GLU A 100 5.73 -4.90 20.01
N HIS A 101 5.40 -4.58 18.75
CA HIS A 101 6.23 -3.67 17.95
C HIS A 101 6.00 -2.22 18.36
N GLU A 102 7.09 -1.54 18.68
CA GLU A 102 7.09 -0.09 18.96
C GLU A 102 6.92 0.74 17.69
N GLU A 103 7.27 0.16 16.54
CA GLU A 103 7.13 0.79 15.24
C GLU A 103 6.34 -0.08 14.28
N ILE A 104 5.47 0.55 13.49
CA ILE A 104 4.67 -0.07 12.42
C ILE A 104 4.99 0.62 11.10
N HIS A 105 5.26 -0.18 10.08
CA HIS A 105 5.48 0.29 8.71
C HIS A 105 4.17 0.29 7.93
N LEU A 106 3.88 1.41 7.29
CA LEU A 106 2.70 1.59 6.45
C LEU A 106 3.09 1.65 4.98
N THR A 107 2.40 0.88 4.14
CA THR A 107 2.46 1.04 2.69
C THR A 107 1.27 1.85 2.20
N LEU A 108 1.55 3.08 1.76
CA LEU A 108 0.56 3.96 1.13
C LEU A 108 0.69 3.92 -0.39
N ALA A 109 -0.36 4.33 -1.08
CA ALA A 109 -0.29 4.55 -2.52
C ALA A 109 0.71 5.65 -2.87
N GLY A 110 1.10 5.70 -4.14
CA GLY A 110 1.91 6.82 -4.64
C GLY A 110 1.16 8.15 -4.63
N PRO A 111 1.88 9.29 -4.67
CA PRO A 111 1.34 10.63 -4.49
C PRO A 111 0.11 10.94 -5.35
N GLY A 112 0.11 10.52 -6.61
CA GLY A 112 -1.00 10.81 -7.52
C GLY A 112 -2.31 10.10 -7.14
N TRP A 113 -2.26 8.95 -6.49
CA TRP A 113 -3.44 8.28 -5.96
C TRP A 113 -3.86 8.88 -4.62
N MET A 114 -2.89 9.20 -3.76
CA MET A 114 -3.18 9.83 -2.47
C MET A 114 -3.90 11.17 -2.66
N SER A 115 -3.45 11.99 -3.61
CA SER A 115 -4.13 13.25 -3.98
C SER A 115 -5.59 13.02 -4.43
N ARG A 116 -5.86 11.99 -5.22
CA ARG A 116 -7.24 11.64 -5.64
C ARG A 116 -8.13 11.23 -4.48
N TRP A 117 -7.55 10.74 -3.40
CA TRP A 117 -8.25 10.33 -2.18
C TRP A 117 -8.23 11.41 -1.09
N GLY A 118 -7.82 12.63 -1.45
CA GLY A 118 -7.91 13.81 -0.60
C GLY A 118 -6.67 14.11 0.24
N LEU A 119 -5.53 13.45 -0.01
CA LEU A 119 -4.26 13.78 0.63
C LEU A 119 -3.27 14.34 -0.39
N ASP A 120 -3.25 15.67 -0.54
CA ASP A 120 -2.43 16.39 -1.54
C ASP A 120 -0.99 16.67 -1.10
N ARG A 121 -0.62 16.25 0.10
CA ARG A 121 0.70 16.47 0.69
C ARG A 121 1.28 15.20 1.28
N PRO A 122 2.60 15.09 1.43
CA PRO A 122 3.17 14.06 2.27
C PRO A 122 2.70 14.22 3.73
N LEU A 123 2.65 13.11 4.46
CA LEU A 123 2.60 13.17 5.92
C LEU A 123 3.91 13.77 6.43
N ALA A 124 3.86 14.46 7.58
CA ALA A 124 5.03 15.07 8.18
C ALA A 124 5.53 14.23 9.36
N GLU A 125 6.86 14.14 9.52
CA GLU A 125 7.44 13.59 10.75
C GLU A 125 6.97 14.42 11.95
N GLY A 126 6.61 13.73 13.03
CA GLY A 126 5.98 14.31 14.21
C GLY A 126 4.45 14.44 14.14
N GLU A 127 3.84 14.21 12.97
CA GLU A 127 2.38 14.20 12.83
C GLU A 127 1.79 12.95 13.49
N THR A 128 0.71 13.12 14.25
CA THR A 128 -0.03 11.99 14.82
C THR A 128 -1.18 11.61 13.88
N ILE A 129 -1.29 10.33 13.58
CA ILE A 129 -2.39 9.78 12.76
C ILE A 129 -3.02 8.57 13.43
N GLU A 130 -4.27 8.30 13.07
CA GLU A 130 -4.99 7.07 13.40
C GLU A 130 -5.14 6.25 12.14
N VAL A 131 -4.86 4.96 12.19
CA VAL A 131 -4.86 4.08 11.02
C VAL A 131 -5.72 2.88 11.30
N LEU A 132 -6.52 2.46 10.32
CA LEU A 132 -7.21 1.18 10.30
C LEU A 132 -6.76 0.40 9.08
N GLY A 133 -6.23 -0.80 9.30
CA GLY A 133 -5.68 -1.62 8.22
C GLY A 133 -5.42 -3.06 8.63
N TYR A 134 -4.80 -3.81 7.75
CA TYR A 134 -4.49 -5.22 7.95
C TYR A 134 -3.00 -5.40 8.21
N LEU A 135 -2.65 -6.20 9.23
CA LEU A 135 -1.27 -6.57 9.52
C LEU A 135 -0.78 -7.63 8.53
N GLY A 136 0.51 -7.60 8.24
CA GLY A 136 1.18 -8.68 7.54
C GLY A 136 1.02 -10.01 8.29
N SER A 137 1.21 -11.13 7.59
CA SER A 137 1.21 -12.44 8.22
C SER A 137 2.47 -12.62 9.09
N ALA A 138 2.29 -13.27 10.25
CA ALA A 138 3.36 -13.72 11.17
C ALA A 138 4.38 -12.66 11.59
N ASP A 139 4.25 -12.14 12.77
CA ASP A 139 5.18 -11.21 13.45
C ASP A 139 5.63 -9.99 12.61
N SER A 140 4.89 -9.67 11.57
CA SER A 140 5.19 -8.54 10.71
C SER A 140 4.81 -7.23 11.39
N HIS A 141 5.73 -6.27 11.36
CA HIS A 141 5.45 -4.90 11.72
C HIS A 141 4.88 -4.08 10.54
N ASP A 142 4.53 -4.76 9.43
CA ASP A 142 3.93 -4.14 8.27
C ASP A 142 2.41 -4.10 8.40
N LEU A 143 1.84 -2.93 8.25
CA LEU A 143 0.40 -2.71 8.20
C LEU A 143 0.03 -2.07 6.87
N ARG A 144 -0.96 -2.64 6.19
CA ARG A 144 -1.55 -2.07 4.99
C ARG A 144 -2.79 -1.27 5.34
N PRO A 145 -2.71 0.05 5.35
CA PRO A 145 -3.86 0.90 5.65
C PRO A 145 -4.99 0.71 4.64
N VAL A 146 -6.21 0.71 5.13
CA VAL A 146 -7.43 0.83 4.33
C VAL A 146 -8.00 2.22 4.48
N MET A 147 -7.94 2.76 5.68
CA MET A 147 -8.31 4.14 5.98
C MET A 147 -7.45 4.68 7.12
N PHE A 148 -7.27 5.99 7.13
CA PHE A 148 -6.59 6.68 8.22
C PHE A 148 -7.14 8.08 8.39
N TRP A 149 -6.90 8.67 9.56
CA TRP A 149 -7.34 10.01 9.92
C TRP A 149 -6.17 10.83 10.40
N LEU A 150 -6.11 12.06 9.92
CA LEU A 150 -5.15 13.06 10.36
C LEU A 150 -5.59 13.69 11.68
N ALA A 151 -4.70 14.43 12.34
CA ALA A 151 -4.99 15.07 13.62
C ALA A 151 -6.13 16.09 13.56
N ASP A 152 -6.40 16.68 12.41
CA ASP A 152 -7.52 17.61 12.17
C ASP A 152 -8.86 16.89 11.93
N GLY A 153 -8.87 15.57 11.94
CA GLY A 153 -10.04 14.73 11.69
C GLY A 153 -10.29 14.41 10.21
N GLN A 154 -9.46 14.90 9.29
CA GLN A 154 -9.57 14.54 7.87
C GLN A 154 -9.35 13.03 7.72
N GLY A 155 -10.35 12.33 7.19
CA GLY A 155 -10.25 10.91 6.86
C GLY A 155 -9.82 10.69 5.42
N VAL A 156 -8.99 9.67 5.21
CA VAL A 156 -8.50 9.24 3.90
C VAL A 156 -8.84 7.77 3.71
N TRP A 157 -9.50 7.46 2.61
CA TRP A 157 -9.77 6.09 2.17
C TRP A 157 -8.74 5.65 1.13
N GLN A 158 -8.07 4.52 1.38
CA GLN A 158 -7.06 3.99 0.48
C GLN A 158 -7.50 2.66 -0.11
N GLN A 159 -7.73 2.63 -1.42
CA GLN A 159 -8.06 1.41 -2.16
C GLN A 159 -6.93 1.04 -3.12
N LEU A 160 -5.93 0.30 -2.64
CA LEU A 160 -4.76 -0.10 -3.43
C LEU A 160 -5.05 -1.23 -4.43
N THR A 161 -5.99 -2.12 -4.10
CA THR A 161 -6.39 -3.29 -4.93
C THR A 161 -7.83 -3.67 -4.61
N ALA A 162 -8.35 -4.70 -5.28
CA ALA A 162 -9.61 -5.30 -4.88
C ALA A 162 -9.56 -5.69 -3.39
N PHE A 163 -10.65 -5.42 -2.67
CA PHE A 163 -10.76 -5.72 -1.25
C PHE A 163 -10.62 -7.21 -0.96
N PRO A 164 -10.02 -7.57 0.18
CA PRO A 164 -10.01 -8.96 0.63
C PRO A 164 -11.43 -9.45 0.92
N SER A 165 -11.57 -10.74 1.11
CA SER A 165 -12.81 -11.32 1.65
C SER A 165 -13.20 -10.55 2.92
N ARG A 166 -14.50 -10.29 3.09
CA ARG A 166 -14.97 -9.46 4.20
C ARG A 166 -14.43 -9.92 5.54
N PRO A 167 -13.91 -9.00 6.33
CA PRO A 167 -13.45 -9.32 7.66
C PRO A 167 -14.61 -9.78 8.54
N VAL A 168 -14.28 -10.57 9.55
CA VAL A 168 -15.26 -11.01 10.56
C VAL A 168 -15.52 -9.84 11.51
N PRO A 169 -16.79 -9.50 11.79
CA PRO A 169 -17.10 -8.50 12.80
C PRO A 169 -16.43 -8.82 14.14
N ALA A 170 -15.90 -7.81 14.82
CA ALA A 170 -15.38 -7.98 16.15
C ALA A 170 -16.55 -8.30 17.10
N THR A 171 -16.44 -9.39 17.84
CA THR A 171 -17.33 -9.66 18.98
C THR A 171 -16.78 -8.93 20.18
N ASP A 172 -17.60 -8.11 20.81
CA ASP A 172 -17.29 -7.41 22.07
C ASP A 172 -17.12 -8.41 23.21
#